data_b9e993ad4f1bb3258bab5f9051cea52e
#
_entry.id   b9e993ad4f1bb3258bab5f9051cea52e
#
_cell.length_a   1.000
_cell.length_b   1.000
_cell.length_c   1.000
_cell.angle_alpha   90.00
_cell.angle_beta   90.00
_cell.angle_gamma   90.00
#
_symmetry.space_group_name_H-M   'P 1'
#
loop_
_entity.id
_entity.type
_entity.pdbx_description
1 polymer ?
#
loop_
_entity_poly.entity_id
_entity_poly.type
_entity_poly.pdbx_seq_one_letter_code
_entity_poly.pdbx_strand_id
1 'polypeptide(L)'
;MSAARLAETMNACLSQALSDSPELQQKALGTLASMTKVSPKIRDLLAKTDGAIPAIFNLSKSSCSIIQALTLSVLFNLSLNPDLKRSLADMETIDLLNSIILSPSSPESSKLASSLVCSLAMLDKNKAKFGVAGTVQLLVHAVAAVPCGPAAHHLLSSLAELVQFHGNCTLAVRSGAVPVLIQLVTNSNTEDLTGTSLTVLSLVARFGEGLNALRKIDGIVNSMVDVLKGTCMLSKEGAAEVLLRLFDESEGCVRDALMLPEFSNLLADLSVRGSGKARDKAVG
;
A
#
# COMPACT_ATOMS: atom_id res chain seq x y z
N MET A 1 0.50 16.69 31.49
CA MET A 1 -0.69 17.53 31.21
C MET A 1 -1.91 16.78 31.74
N SER A 2 -2.86 17.47 32.41
CA SER A 2 -4.11 16.82 32.83
C SER A 2 -4.98 16.51 31.61
N ALA A 3 -5.85 15.50 31.71
CA ALA A 3 -6.75 15.12 30.61
C ALA A 3 -7.68 16.28 30.17
N ALA A 4 -8.12 17.09 31.15
CA ALA A 4 -8.97 18.28 30.88
C ALA A 4 -8.22 19.33 30.01
N ARG A 5 -6.97 19.64 30.37
CA ARG A 5 -6.13 20.60 29.62
C ARG A 5 -5.82 20.11 28.20
N LEU A 6 -5.70 18.79 28.01
CA LEU A 6 -5.49 18.18 26.70
C LEU A 6 -6.74 18.33 25.83
N ALA A 7 -7.93 18.10 26.40
CA ALA A 7 -9.19 18.27 25.71
C ALA A 7 -9.43 19.73 25.31
N GLU A 8 -9.15 20.69 26.19
CA GLU A 8 -9.23 22.13 25.89
C GLU A 8 -8.32 22.52 24.72
N THR A 9 -7.06 22.07 24.77
CA THR A 9 -6.08 22.35 23.68
C THR A 9 -6.57 21.77 22.36
N MET A 10 -7.06 20.53 22.37
CA MET A 10 -7.57 19.87 21.16
C MET A 10 -8.81 20.60 20.59
N ASN A 11 -9.77 20.99 21.44
CA ASN A 11 -10.95 21.72 20.99
C ASN A 11 -10.58 23.11 20.45
N ALA A 12 -9.63 23.81 21.07
CA ALA A 12 -9.11 25.07 20.56
C ALA A 12 -8.44 24.89 19.18
N CYS A 13 -7.63 23.85 19.01
CA CYS A 13 -7.04 23.54 17.70
C CYS A 13 -8.11 23.19 16.65
N LEU A 14 -9.14 22.41 17.02
CA LEU A 14 -10.22 22.08 16.09
C LEU A 14 -10.99 23.34 15.66
N SER A 15 -11.34 24.22 16.60
CA SER A 15 -11.99 25.50 16.30
C SER A 15 -11.14 26.38 15.38
N GLN A 16 -9.82 26.47 15.62
CA GLN A 16 -8.91 27.23 14.77
C GLN A 16 -8.73 26.59 13.37
N ALA A 17 -8.77 25.26 13.27
CA ALA A 17 -8.71 24.57 12.00
C ALA A 17 -9.95 24.84 11.12
N LEU A 18 -11.07 25.22 11.73
CA LEU A 18 -12.31 25.57 11.03
C LEU A 18 -12.47 27.09 10.82
N SER A 19 -11.46 27.91 11.15
CA SER A 19 -11.49 29.35 10.91
C SER A 19 -11.30 29.68 9.43
N ASP A 20 -11.68 30.88 9.01
CA ASP A 20 -11.48 31.37 7.64
C ASP A 20 -10.04 31.80 7.33
N SER A 21 -9.13 31.83 8.33
CA SER A 21 -7.72 32.17 8.14
C SER A 21 -6.88 30.95 7.77
N PRO A 22 -6.30 30.91 6.55
CA PRO A 22 -5.44 29.81 6.11
C PRO A 22 -4.24 29.55 7.02
N GLU A 23 -3.65 30.61 7.59
CA GLU A 23 -2.51 30.50 8.49
C GLU A 23 -2.91 29.84 9.81
N LEU A 24 -4.07 30.22 10.38
CA LEU A 24 -4.60 29.59 11.58
C LEU A 24 -4.98 28.12 11.32
N GLN A 25 -5.64 27.84 10.20
CA GLN A 25 -5.96 26.47 9.77
C GLN A 25 -4.70 25.62 9.69
N GLN A 26 -3.68 26.08 8.97
CA GLN A 26 -2.44 25.34 8.79
C GLN A 26 -1.73 25.06 10.11
N LYS A 27 -1.61 26.08 10.98
CA LYS A 27 -1.00 25.94 12.31
C LYS A 27 -1.77 24.95 13.19
N ALA A 28 -3.08 25.06 13.22
CA ALA A 28 -3.94 24.20 14.01
C ALA A 28 -3.91 22.75 13.54
N LEU A 29 -4.03 22.52 12.22
CA LEU A 29 -3.92 21.19 11.61
C LEU A 29 -2.53 20.57 11.83
N GLY A 30 -1.47 21.35 11.72
CA GLY A 30 -0.11 20.90 12.02
C GLY A 30 0.04 20.44 13.48
N THR A 31 -0.59 21.17 14.41
CA THR A 31 -0.64 20.81 15.84
C THR A 31 -1.45 19.52 16.04
N LEU A 32 -2.64 19.40 15.44
CA LEU A 32 -3.47 18.20 15.51
C LEU A 32 -2.76 16.97 14.92
N ALA A 33 -2.12 17.12 13.75
CA ALA A 33 -1.34 16.05 13.13
C ALA A 33 -0.20 15.56 14.05
N SER A 34 0.53 16.49 14.66
CA SER A 34 1.62 16.17 15.57
C SER A 34 1.11 15.48 16.84
N MET A 35 0.03 15.97 17.43
CA MET A 35 -0.57 15.42 18.63
C MET A 35 -1.14 14.01 18.40
N THR A 36 -1.88 13.83 17.30
CA THR A 36 -2.49 12.53 16.94
C THR A 36 -1.45 11.49 16.55
N LYS A 37 -0.31 11.91 16.00
CA LYS A 37 0.81 11.02 15.66
C LYS A 37 1.39 10.33 16.88
N VAL A 38 1.60 11.06 17.97
CA VAL A 38 2.32 10.57 19.15
C VAL A 38 1.44 9.96 20.22
N SER A 39 0.13 10.24 20.27
CA SER A 39 -0.73 9.86 21.39
C SER A 39 -2.01 9.14 20.98
N PRO A 40 -2.15 7.84 21.31
CA PRO A 40 -3.40 7.11 21.14
C PRO A 40 -4.58 7.78 21.86
N LYS A 41 -4.34 8.30 23.07
CA LYS A 41 -5.38 8.99 23.87
C LYS A 41 -5.94 10.21 23.17
N ILE A 42 -5.11 10.94 22.40
CA ILE A 42 -5.56 12.10 21.62
C ILE A 42 -6.39 11.64 20.43
N ARG A 43 -6.02 10.54 19.77
CA ARG A 43 -6.83 9.95 18.70
C ARG A 43 -8.22 9.57 19.19
N ASP A 44 -8.31 8.92 20.37
CA ASP A 44 -9.59 8.53 20.97
C ASP A 44 -10.40 9.75 21.38
N LEU A 45 -9.78 10.78 21.91
CA LEU A 45 -10.44 12.01 22.33
C LEU A 45 -10.99 12.75 21.10
N LEU A 46 -10.17 12.92 20.05
CA LEU A 46 -10.61 13.57 18.82
C LEU A 46 -11.76 12.80 18.15
N ALA A 47 -11.70 11.48 18.15
CA ALA A 47 -12.78 10.64 17.60
C ALA A 47 -14.09 10.74 18.37
N LYS A 48 -14.03 11.02 19.68
CA LYS A 48 -15.21 11.20 20.55
C LYS A 48 -15.74 12.62 20.56
N THR A 49 -15.03 13.57 19.96
CA THR A 49 -15.49 14.96 19.86
C THR A 49 -16.53 15.07 18.74
N ASP A 50 -17.73 15.51 19.10
CA ASP A 50 -18.85 15.63 18.16
C ASP A 50 -18.47 16.50 16.95
N GLY A 51 -18.73 15.99 15.76
CA GLY A 51 -18.47 16.69 14.51
C GLY A 51 -17.00 16.81 14.10
N ALA A 52 -16.03 16.35 14.91
CA ALA A 52 -14.61 16.49 14.61
C ALA A 52 -14.19 15.73 13.36
N ILE A 53 -14.57 14.45 13.23
CA ILE A 53 -14.21 13.63 12.05
C ILE A 53 -14.84 14.20 10.77
N PRO A 54 -16.14 14.51 10.71
CA PRO A 54 -16.74 15.17 9.53
C PRO A 54 -16.08 16.50 9.17
N ALA A 55 -15.71 17.31 10.17
CA ALA A 55 -15.05 18.59 9.95
C ALA A 55 -13.65 18.40 9.31
N ILE A 56 -12.84 17.49 9.87
CA ILE A 56 -11.52 17.13 9.33
C ILE A 56 -11.68 16.55 7.92
N PHE A 57 -12.66 15.68 7.71
CA PHE A 57 -12.94 15.12 6.39
C PHE A 57 -13.26 16.20 5.35
N ASN A 58 -14.08 17.19 5.69
CA ASN A 58 -14.39 18.29 4.79
C ASN A 58 -13.15 19.15 4.44
N LEU A 59 -12.24 19.36 5.39
CA LEU A 59 -10.99 20.07 5.16
C LEU A 59 -10.05 19.32 4.20
N SER A 60 -10.15 17.99 4.10
CA SER A 60 -9.34 17.22 3.15
C SER A 60 -9.74 17.43 1.69
N LYS A 61 -10.90 18.04 1.43
CA LYS A 61 -11.36 18.48 0.10
C LYS A 61 -10.78 19.82 -0.32
N SER A 62 -9.95 20.45 0.53
CA SER A 62 -9.33 21.76 0.26
C SER A 62 -8.44 21.72 -0.98
N SER A 63 -8.50 22.75 -1.81
CA SER A 63 -7.58 22.97 -2.92
C SER A 63 -6.17 23.39 -2.47
N CYS A 64 -6.01 23.84 -1.22
CA CYS A 64 -4.72 24.13 -0.63
C CYS A 64 -3.97 22.83 -0.30
N SER A 65 -2.88 22.57 -1.00
CA SER A 65 -2.09 21.34 -0.85
C SER A 65 -1.59 21.11 0.58
N ILE A 66 -1.24 22.16 1.30
CA ILE A 66 -0.76 22.05 2.69
C ILE A 66 -1.90 21.65 3.62
N ILE A 67 -3.06 22.29 3.50
CA ILE A 67 -4.25 21.96 4.30
C ILE A 67 -4.69 20.54 4.02
N GLN A 68 -4.76 20.15 2.75
CA GLN A 68 -5.11 18.79 2.35
C GLN A 68 -4.15 17.76 2.95
N ALA A 69 -2.83 17.97 2.81
CA ALA A 69 -1.82 17.05 3.34
C ALA A 69 -1.88 16.93 4.88
N LEU A 70 -2.00 18.05 5.60
CA LEU A 70 -2.11 18.04 7.06
C LEU A 70 -3.37 17.31 7.52
N THR A 71 -4.48 17.53 6.83
CA THR A 71 -5.76 16.88 7.14
C THR A 71 -5.70 15.38 6.89
N LEU A 72 -5.13 14.95 5.75
CA LEU A 72 -4.88 13.54 5.46
C LEU A 72 -3.96 12.90 6.50
N SER A 73 -2.95 13.64 6.99
CA SER A 73 -2.09 13.16 8.08
C SER A 73 -2.87 12.92 9.38
N VAL A 74 -3.81 13.79 9.73
CA VAL A 74 -4.69 13.57 10.90
C VAL A 74 -5.57 12.34 10.69
N LEU A 75 -6.22 12.20 9.53
CA LEU A 75 -7.07 11.04 9.21
C LEU A 75 -6.26 9.74 9.22
N PHE A 76 -5.04 9.75 8.66
CA PHE A 76 -4.13 8.60 8.73
C PHE A 76 -3.80 8.24 10.17
N ASN A 77 -3.45 9.22 11.02
CA ASN A 77 -3.18 8.95 12.44
C ASN A 77 -4.42 8.38 13.17
N LEU A 78 -5.62 8.86 12.86
CA LEU A 78 -6.87 8.30 13.40
C LEU A 78 -7.08 6.85 12.95
N SER A 79 -6.74 6.51 11.72
CA SER A 79 -6.85 5.14 11.19
C SER A 79 -5.92 4.12 11.88
N LEU A 80 -4.94 4.58 12.67
CA LEU A 80 -4.11 3.70 13.50
C LEU A 80 -4.88 3.12 14.70
N ASN A 81 -6.05 3.70 15.04
CA ASN A 81 -6.97 3.10 16.00
C ASN A 81 -7.84 2.05 15.26
N PRO A 82 -7.76 0.75 15.64
CA PRO A 82 -8.52 -0.30 14.98
C PRO A 82 -10.04 -0.07 14.99
N ASP A 83 -10.58 0.52 16.05
CA ASP A 83 -12.01 0.76 16.22
C ASP A 83 -12.55 1.79 15.21
N LEU A 84 -11.70 2.72 14.75
CA LEU A 84 -12.07 3.74 13.79
C LEU A 84 -11.94 3.28 12.33
N LYS A 85 -11.19 2.22 12.05
CA LYS A 85 -10.97 1.77 10.65
C LYS A 85 -12.26 1.46 9.92
N ARG A 86 -13.25 0.93 10.63
CA ARG A 86 -14.54 0.56 10.01
C ARG A 86 -15.37 1.78 9.65
N SER A 87 -15.42 2.77 10.53
CA SER A 87 -16.19 4.00 10.33
C SER A 87 -15.52 4.94 9.33
N LEU A 88 -14.18 5.00 9.33
CA LEU A 88 -13.42 5.80 8.37
C LEU A 88 -13.38 5.20 6.96
N ALA A 89 -13.76 3.93 6.76
CA ALA A 89 -13.86 3.30 5.45
C ALA A 89 -15.31 3.25 4.95
N ASP A 90 -16.02 4.37 5.01
CA ASP A 90 -17.28 4.56 4.30
C ASP A 90 -17.04 4.90 2.81
N MET A 91 -18.09 4.83 2.00
CA MET A 91 -17.95 5.04 0.55
C MET A 91 -17.51 6.47 0.22
N GLU A 92 -18.00 7.47 0.95
CA GLU A 92 -17.63 8.88 0.71
C GLU A 92 -16.13 9.11 0.96
N THR A 93 -15.58 8.54 2.03
CA THR A 93 -14.14 8.59 2.33
C THR A 93 -13.33 7.87 1.26
N ILE A 94 -13.77 6.70 0.80
CA ILE A 94 -13.06 5.93 -0.23
C ILE A 94 -13.06 6.70 -1.57
N ASP A 95 -14.19 7.27 -1.96
CA ASP A 95 -14.31 8.07 -3.18
C ASP A 95 -13.42 9.33 -3.15
N LEU A 96 -13.36 9.98 -1.99
CA LEU A 96 -12.45 11.11 -1.79
C LEU A 96 -10.98 10.68 -1.92
N LEU A 97 -10.58 9.58 -1.28
CA LEU A 97 -9.20 9.06 -1.39
C LEU A 97 -8.87 8.69 -2.84
N ASN A 98 -9.79 8.06 -3.55
CA ASN A 98 -9.65 7.76 -4.97
C ASN A 98 -9.43 9.04 -5.80
N SER A 99 -10.22 10.09 -5.54
CA SER A 99 -10.09 11.37 -6.25
C SER A 99 -8.74 12.03 -5.99
N ILE A 100 -8.24 11.98 -4.76
CA ILE A 100 -6.92 12.54 -4.40
C ILE A 100 -5.78 11.72 -5.02
N ILE A 101 -5.88 10.40 -5.08
CA ILE A 101 -4.87 9.55 -5.73
C ILE A 101 -4.85 9.81 -7.24
N LEU A 102 -6.01 10.01 -7.86
CA LEU A 102 -6.14 10.27 -9.28
C LEU A 102 -5.61 11.66 -9.68
N SER A 103 -5.88 12.66 -8.87
CA SER A 103 -5.52 14.07 -9.12
C SER A 103 -4.97 14.72 -7.84
N PRO A 104 -3.74 14.35 -7.43
CA PRO A 104 -3.19 14.84 -6.18
C PRO A 104 -2.79 16.32 -6.28
N SER A 105 -3.15 17.12 -5.26
CA SER A 105 -2.72 18.51 -5.14
C SER A 105 -1.21 18.65 -4.87
N SER A 106 -0.58 17.59 -4.37
CA SER A 106 0.86 17.46 -4.13
C SER A 106 1.28 15.98 -4.07
N PRO A 107 2.59 15.69 -4.29
CA PRO A 107 3.12 14.35 -4.06
C PRO A 107 2.86 13.83 -2.64
N GLU A 108 2.88 14.72 -1.65
CA GLU A 108 2.61 14.36 -0.25
C GLU A 108 1.15 13.96 -0.03
N SER A 109 0.20 14.66 -0.67
CA SER A 109 -1.22 14.28 -0.64
C SER A 109 -1.44 12.88 -1.20
N SER A 110 -0.78 12.55 -2.32
CA SER A 110 -0.84 11.21 -2.92
C SER A 110 -0.31 10.12 -1.99
N LYS A 111 0.86 10.36 -1.36
CA LYS A 111 1.44 9.44 -0.38
C LYS A 111 0.52 9.19 0.81
N LEU A 112 -0.01 10.26 1.39
CA LEU A 112 -0.87 10.19 2.57
C LEU A 112 -2.21 9.53 2.25
N ALA A 113 -2.83 9.85 1.11
CA ALA A 113 -4.06 9.21 0.67
C ALA A 113 -3.84 7.69 0.47
N SER A 114 -2.76 7.31 -0.23
CA SER A 114 -2.40 5.90 -0.42
C SER A 114 -2.11 5.20 0.92
N SER A 115 -1.37 5.84 1.82
CA SER A 115 -1.09 5.29 3.16
C SER A 115 -2.36 5.10 3.98
N LEU A 116 -3.33 6.02 3.84
CA LEU A 116 -4.63 5.90 4.51
C LEU A 116 -5.44 4.73 3.92
N VAL A 117 -5.47 4.55 2.60
CA VAL A 117 -6.06 3.37 1.95
C VAL A 117 -5.44 2.08 2.52
N CYS A 118 -4.11 2.00 2.56
CA CYS A 118 -3.39 0.84 3.12
C CYS A 118 -3.81 0.58 4.57
N SER A 119 -3.78 1.61 5.42
CA SER A 119 -4.16 1.48 6.83
C SER A 119 -5.60 1.02 7.02
N LEU A 120 -6.55 1.55 6.26
CA LEU A 120 -7.96 1.16 6.33
C LEU A 120 -8.19 -0.26 5.80
N ALA A 121 -7.46 -0.66 4.76
CA ALA A 121 -7.52 -1.99 4.14
C ALA A 121 -6.94 -3.10 5.05
N MET A 122 -6.11 -2.78 6.04
CA MET A 122 -5.66 -3.76 7.05
C MET A 122 -6.81 -4.37 7.85
N LEU A 123 -7.99 -3.76 7.86
CA LEU A 123 -9.20 -4.40 8.35
C LEU A 123 -9.86 -5.18 7.21
N ASP A 124 -9.84 -6.51 7.25
CA ASP A 124 -10.31 -7.39 6.15
C ASP A 124 -11.71 -7.05 5.65
N LYS A 125 -12.62 -6.66 6.58
CA LYS A 125 -14.00 -6.26 6.25
C LYS A 125 -14.08 -5.01 5.35
N ASN A 126 -13.02 -4.23 5.26
CA ASN A 126 -12.97 -3.04 4.40
C ASN A 126 -12.48 -3.37 2.97
N LYS A 127 -11.70 -4.44 2.78
CA LYS A 127 -11.06 -4.75 1.49
C LYS A 127 -12.05 -4.82 0.32
N ALA A 128 -13.19 -5.47 0.53
CA ALA A 128 -14.24 -5.56 -0.48
C ALA A 128 -14.82 -4.21 -0.89
N LYS A 129 -14.97 -3.26 0.05
CA LYS A 129 -15.49 -1.90 -0.24
C LYS A 129 -14.57 -1.16 -1.21
N PHE A 130 -13.26 -1.24 -1.02
CA PHE A 130 -12.27 -0.64 -1.93
C PHE A 130 -12.32 -1.26 -3.33
N GLY A 131 -12.58 -2.58 -3.42
CA GLY A 131 -12.79 -3.25 -4.70
C GLY A 131 -14.01 -2.71 -5.43
N VAL A 132 -15.15 -2.59 -4.73
CA VAL A 132 -16.41 -2.06 -5.26
C VAL A 132 -16.26 -0.60 -5.72
N ALA A 133 -15.52 0.22 -4.97
CA ALA A 133 -15.25 1.62 -5.28
C ALA A 133 -14.23 1.83 -6.42
N GLY A 134 -13.69 0.78 -7.02
CA GLY A 134 -12.72 0.89 -8.11
C GLY A 134 -11.29 1.27 -7.68
N THR A 135 -11.01 1.28 -6.37
CA THR A 135 -9.69 1.67 -5.85
C THR A 135 -8.58 0.76 -6.37
N VAL A 136 -8.85 -0.56 -6.51
CA VAL A 136 -7.85 -1.52 -6.99
C VAL A 136 -7.39 -1.18 -8.42
N GLN A 137 -8.34 -0.95 -9.32
CA GLN A 137 -8.05 -0.58 -10.71
C GLN A 137 -7.31 0.75 -10.78
N LEU A 138 -7.74 1.73 -9.97
CA LEU A 138 -7.11 3.04 -9.87
C LEU A 138 -5.65 2.94 -9.43
N LEU A 139 -5.35 2.14 -8.39
CA LEU A 139 -3.98 1.94 -7.91
C LEU A 139 -3.09 1.32 -8.99
N VAL A 140 -3.57 0.30 -9.72
CA VAL A 140 -2.83 -0.32 -10.82
C VAL A 140 -2.52 0.72 -11.91
N HIS A 141 -3.51 1.52 -12.31
CA HIS A 141 -3.31 2.57 -13.32
C HIS A 141 -2.38 3.68 -12.83
N ALA A 142 -2.49 4.10 -11.57
CA ALA A 142 -1.62 5.14 -11.01
C ALA A 142 -0.14 4.70 -10.96
N VAL A 143 0.11 3.43 -10.61
CA VAL A 143 1.46 2.86 -10.64
C VAL A 143 1.97 2.75 -12.08
N ALA A 144 1.13 2.33 -13.04
CA ALA A 144 1.50 2.24 -14.44
C ALA A 144 1.83 3.61 -15.06
N ALA A 145 1.09 4.66 -14.68
CA ALA A 145 1.28 6.02 -15.20
C ALA A 145 2.59 6.67 -14.73
N VAL A 146 3.00 6.43 -13.47
CA VAL A 146 4.23 7.00 -12.88
C VAL A 146 4.96 5.92 -12.07
N PRO A 147 5.60 4.95 -12.73
CA PRO A 147 6.16 3.76 -12.10
C PRO A 147 7.17 4.04 -10.97
N CYS A 148 8.01 5.07 -11.12
CA CYS A 148 9.01 5.48 -10.14
C CYS A 148 8.67 6.81 -9.46
N GLY A 149 7.38 7.16 -9.43
CA GLY A 149 6.92 8.39 -8.78
C GLY A 149 7.09 8.36 -7.26
N PRO A 150 7.08 9.53 -6.62
CA PRO A 150 7.30 9.64 -5.18
C PRO A 150 6.26 8.91 -4.32
N ALA A 151 5.09 8.60 -4.86
CA ALA A 151 4.04 7.84 -4.18
C ALA A 151 4.03 6.34 -4.55
N ALA A 152 4.85 5.88 -5.51
CA ALA A 152 4.78 4.52 -6.05
C ALA A 152 4.84 3.43 -4.98
N HIS A 153 5.75 3.54 -4.00
CA HIS A 153 5.84 2.59 -2.90
C HIS A 153 4.55 2.54 -2.04
N HIS A 154 3.93 3.69 -1.77
CA HIS A 154 2.69 3.76 -1.00
C HIS A 154 1.49 3.18 -1.78
N LEU A 155 1.42 3.43 -3.09
CA LEU A 155 0.42 2.84 -3.99
C LEU A 155 0.54 1.31 -4.03
N LEU A 156 1.77 0.81 -4.19
CA LEU A 156 2.06 -0.64 -4.18
C LEU A 156 1.76 -1.29 -2.83
N SER A 157 2.09 -0.62 -1.71
CA SER A 157 1.76 -1.12 -0.37
C SER A 157 0.25 -1.23 -0.16
N SER A 158 -0.52 -0.26 -0.66
CA SER A 158 -1.98 -0.30 -0.63
C SER A 158 -2.52 -1.44 -1.49
N LEU A 159 -1.96 -1.62 -2.68
CA LEU A 159 -2.34 -2.71 -3.58
C LEU A 159 -2.03 -4.08 -2.95
N ALA A 160 -0.85 -4.24 -2.30
CA ALA A 160 -0.46 -5.45 -1.59
C ALA A 160 -1.47 -5.83 -0.49
N GLU A 161 -1.96 -4.83 0.25
CA GLU A 161 -2.96 -5.08 1.29
C GLU A 161 -4.32 -5.46 0.69
N LEU A 162 -4.74 -4.80 -0.39
CA LEU A 162 -6.04 -5.04 -1.00
C LEU A 162 -6.14 -6.39 -1.73
N VAL A 163 -5.08 -6.84 -2.42
CA VAL A 163 -5.08 -8.09 -3.20
C VAL A 163 -5.06 -9.35 -2.34
N GLN A 164 -4.91 -9.23 -1.03
CA GLN A 164 -5.12 -10.36 -0.10
C GLN A 164 -6.58 -10.85 -0.11
N PHE A 165 -7.52 -10.02 -0.54
CA PHE A 165 -8.91 -10.41 -0.77
C PHE A 165 -9.08 -10.89 -2.22
N HIS A 166 -9.55 -12.13 -2.41
CA HIS A 166 -9.64 -12.80 -3.73
C HIS A 166 -10.33 -11.94 -4.80
N GLY A 167 -11.47 -11.32 -4.48
CA GLY A 167 -12.17 -10.46 -5.44
C GLY A 167 -11.32 -9.28 -5.92
N ASN A 168 -10.51 -8.70 -5.05
CA ASN A 168 -9.60 -7.61 -5.39
C ASN A 168 -8.40 -8.10 -6.21
N CYS A 169 -7.91 -9.33 -5.94
CA CYS A 169 -6.88 -9.96 -6.77
C CYS A 169 -7.36 -10.11 -8.21
N THR A 170 -8.58 -10.64 -8.41
CA THR A 170 -9.21 -10.73 -9.73
C THR A 170 -9.29 -9.36 -10.43
N LEU A 171 -9.72 -8.32 -9.71
CA LEU A 171 -9.77 -6.96 -10.25
C LEU A 171 -8.38 -6.45 -10.66
N ALA A 172 -7.35 -6.65 -9.82
CA ALA A 172 -5.99 -6.24 -10.10
C ALA A 172 -5.43 -6.93 -11.36
N VAL A 173 -5.60 -8.25 -11.46
CA VAL A 173 -5.15 -9.04 -12.63
C VAL A 173 -5.83 -8.56 -13.90
N ARG A 174 -7.14 -8.37 -13.88
CA ARG A 174 -7.92 -7.87 -15.04
C ARG A 174 -7.54 -6.45 -15.45
N SER A 175 -7.06 -5.65 -14.51
CA SER A 175 -6.56 -4.29 -14.76
C SER A 175 -5.10 -4.25 -15.23
N GLY A 176 -4.47 -5.41 -15.47
CA GLY A 176 -3.12 -5.50 -15.98
C GLY A 176 -2.02 -5.34 -14.92
N ALA A 177 -2.31 -5.64 -13.66
CA ALA A 177 -1.31 -5.52 -12.57
C ALA A 177 -0.05 -6.35 -12.84
N VAL A 178 -0.20 -7.59 -13.36
CA VAL A 178 0.94 -8.49 -13.55
C VAL A 178 2.01 -7.91 -14.48
N PRO A 179 1.71 -7.50 -15.73
CA PRO A 179 2.74 -6.90 -16.60
C PRO A 179 3.33 -5.61 -16.03
N VAL A 180 2.53 -4.74 -15.38
CA VAL A 180 3.02 -3.51 -14.74
C VAL A 180 4.03 -3.83 -13.63
N LEU A 181 3.73 -4.81 -12.79
CA LEU A 181 4.61 -5.21 -11.69
C LEU A 181 5.90 -5.88 -12.20
N ILE A 182 5.82 -6.71 -13.25
CA ILE A 182 7.00 -7.29 -13.88
C ILE A 182 7.91 -6.20 -14.48
N GLN A 183 7.34 -5.18 -15.14
CA GLN A 183 8.13 -4.04 -15.61
C GLN A 183 8.86 -3.31 -14.48
N LEU A 184 8.21 -3.15 -13.31
CA LEU A 184 8.87 -2.56 -12.14
C LEU A 184 10.00 -3.45 -11.61
N VAL A 185 9.80 -4.76 -11.59
CA VAL A 185 10.85 -5.72 -11.16
C VAL A 185 12.06 -5.68 -12.08
N THR A 186 11.84 -5.59 -13.39
CA THR A 186 12.93 -5.66 -14.39
C THR A 186 13.60 -4.31 -14.66
N ASN A 187 12.88 -3.19 -14.52
CA ASN A 187 13.36 -1.86 -14.94
C ASN A 187 13.58 -0.88 -13.76
N SER A 188 13.21 -1.25 -12.53
CA SER A 188 13.42 -0.37 -11.39
C SER A 188 14.86 -0.37 -10.92
N ASN A 189 15.42 0.83 -10.74
CA ASN A 189 16.73 1.02 -10.13
C ASN A 189 16.67 1.10 -8.59
N THR A 190 15.48 0.88 -7.99
CA THR A 190 15.27 0.97 -6.55
C THR A 190 14.85 -0.39 -5.99
N GLU A 191 15.67 -0.94 -5.08
CA GLU A 191 15.39 -2.23 -4.43
C GLU A 191 14.05 -2.26 -3.69
N ASP A 192 13.62 -1.12 -3.12
CA ASP A 192 12.36 -1.00 -2.40
C ASP A 192 11.13 -1.21 -3.30
N LEU A 193 11.13 -0.64 -4.51
CA LEU A 193 10.04 -0.82 -5.47
C LEU A 193 10.01 -2.25 -6.00
N THR A 194 11.19 -2.80 -6.31
CA THR A 194 11.32 -4.20 -6.74
C THR A 194 10.77 -5.15 -5.67
N GLY A 195 11.18 -4.99 -4.42
CA GLY A 195 10.72 -5.82 -3.31
C GLY A 195 9.22 -5.72 -3.06
N THR A 196 8.66 -4.49 -3.11
CA THR A 196 7.22 -4.29 -2.92
C THR A 196 6.42 -4.85 -4.10
N SER A 197 6.91 -4.69 -5.34
CA SER A 197 6.27 -5.28 -6.54
C SER A 197 6.23 -6.80 -6.47
N LEU A 198 7.34 -7.44 -6.06
CA LEU A 198 7.41 -8.88 -5.85
C LEU A 198 6.49 -9.36 -4.71
N THR A 199 6.34 -8.55 -3.66
CA THR A 199 5.34 -8.83 -2.61
C THR A 199 3.93 -8.88 -3.20
N VAL A 200 3.54 -7.92 -4.04
CA VAL A 200 2.24 -7.94 -4.71
C VAL A 200 2.12 -9.16 -5.64
N LEU A 201 3.15 -9.44 -6.46
CA LEU A 201 3.16 -10.59 -7.37
C LEU A 201 3.02 -11.92 -6.62
N SER A 202 3.70 -12.08 -5.48
CA SER A 202 3.61 -13.29 -4.66
C SER A 202 2.21 -13.49 -4.06
N LEU A 203 1.54 -12.40 -3.68
CA LEU A 203 0.15 -12.44 -3.20
C LEU A 203 -0.82 -12.78 -4.34
N VAL A 204 -0.61 -12.20 -5.51
CA VAL A 204 -1.41 -12.46 -6.72
C VAL A 204 -1.23 -13.92 -7.18
N ALA A 205 -0.02 -14.48 -7.08
CA ALA A 205 0.29 -15.86 -7.43
C ALA A 205 -0.44 -16.92 -6.56
N ARG A 206 -1.02 -16.53 -5.43
CA ARG A 206 -1.82 -17.42 -4.58
C ARG A 206 -3.16 -17.82 -5.21
N PHE A 207 -3.60 -17.08 -6.22
CA PHE A 207 -4.89 -17.26 -6.87
C PHE A 207 -4.69 -17.70 -8.31
N GLY A 208 -5.50 -18.65 -8.78
CA GLY A 208 -5.36 -19.25 -10.11
C GLY A 208 -5.36 -18.22 -11.26
N GLU A 209 -6.16 -17.16 -11.19
CA GLU A 209 -6.16 -16.10 -12.22
C GLU A 209 -4.80 -15.37 -12.28
N GLY A 210 -4.22 -15.05 -11.11
CA GLY A 210 -2.93 -14.39 -11.03
C GLY A 210 -1.79 -15.28 -11.50
N LEU A 211 -1.79 -16.54 -11.06
CA LEU A 211 -0.79 -17.52 -11.47
C LEU A 211 -0.85 -17.78 -12.99
N ASN A 212 -2.05 -17.88 -13.55
CA ASN A 212 -2.23 -18.00 -15.00
C ASN A 212 -1.75 -16.76 -15.76
N ALA A 213 -1.92 -15.56 -15.19
CA ALA A 213 -1.40 -14.34 -15.78
C ALA A 213 0.14 -14.31 -15.76
N LEU A 214 0.78 -14.74 -14.67
CA LEU A 214 2.23 -14.87 -14.55
C LEU A 214 2.81 -15.87 -15.56
N ARG A 215 2.18 -17.03 -15.73
CA ARG A 215 2.61 -18.05 -16.72
C ARG A 215 2.58 -17.59 -18.17
N LYS A 216 1.81 -16.55 -18.48
CA LYS A 216 1.74 -15.96 -19.82
C LYS A 216 2.83 -14.93 -20.09
N ILE A 217 3.62 -14.57 -19.09
CA ILE A 217 4.73 -13.64 -19.26
C ILE A 217 5.93 -14.41 -19.81
N ASP A 218 6.39 -14.04 -20.99
CA ASP A 218 7.55 -14.63 -21.61
C ASP A 218 8.80 -14.42 -20.73
N GLY A 219 9.55 -15.49 -20.47
CA GLY A 219 10.77 -15.43 -19.67
C GLY A 219 10.53 -15.14 -18.18
N ILE A 220 9.34 -15.39 -17.64
CA ILE A 220 9.02 -15.14 -16.22
C ILE A 220 10.00 -15.86 -15.28
N VAL A 221 10.38 -17.11 -15.60
CA VAL A 221 11.33 -17.88 -14.81
C VAL A 221 12.69 -17.21 -14.77
N ASN A 222 13.19 -16.78 -15.95
CA ASN A 222 14.47 -16.08 -16.05
C ASN A 222 14.44 -14.78 -15.25
N SER A 223 13.37 -13.98 -15.37
CA SER A 223 13.23 -12.74 -14.62
C SER A 223 13.24 -12.96 -13.11
N MET A 224 12.61 -14.01 -12.61
CA MET A 224 12.62 -14.34 -11.17
C MET A 224 13.99 -14.86 -10.71
N VAL A 225 14.66 -15.68 -11.53
CA VAL A 225 16.03 -16.16 -11.24
C VAL A 225 17.03 -15.00 -11.24
N ASP A 226 16.87 -14.01 -12.12
CA ASP A 226 17.73 -12.81 -12.11
C ASP A 226 17.57 -12.01 -10.82
N VAL A 227 16.36 -11.92 -10.27
CA VAL A 227 16.13 -11.31 -8.96
C VAL A 227 16.85 -12.06 -7.84
N LEU A 228 16.93 -13.39 -7.89
CA LEU A 228 17.67 -14.19 -6.90
C LEU A 228 19.17 -13.89 -6.87
N LYS A 229 19.76 -13.38 -7.96
CA LYS A 229 21.15 -12.93 -8.04
C LYS A 229 21.39 -11.61 -7.29
N GLY A 230 20.34 -10.81 -7.05
CA GLY A 230 20.42 -9.51 -6.39
C GLY A 230 20.84 -9.59 -4.91
N THR A 231 20.87 -8.45 -4.24
CA THR A 231 21.29 -8.33 -2.83
C THR A 231 20.12 -8.21 -1.85
N CYS A 232 18.97 -7.70 -2.30
CA CYS A 232 17.82 -7.45 -1.47
C CYS A 232 17.10 -8.75 -1.08
N MET A 233 17.10 -9.07 0.22
CA MET A 233 16.47 -10.29 0.74
C MET A 233 14.95 -10.30 0.53
N LEU A 234 14.28 -9.17 0.67
CA LEU A 234 12.83 -9.06 0.44
C LEU A 234 12.48 -9.42 -1.02
N SER A 235 13.28 -8.94 -1.97
CA SER A 235 13.13 -9.28 -3.39
C SER A 235 13.35 -10.78 -3.64
N LYS A 236 14.38 -11.36 -3.04
CA LYS A 236 14.65 -12.82 -3.14
C LYS A 236 13.49 -13.65 -2.57
N GLU A 237 12.96 -13.27 -1.42
CA GLU A 237 11.79 -13.94 -0.82
C GLU A 237 10.57 -13.91 -1.75
N GLY A 238 10.29 -12.75 -2.34
CA GLY A 238 9.17 -12.58 -3.28
C GLY A 238 9.36 -13.39 -4.56
N ALA A 239 10.56 -13.35 -5.15
CA ALA A 239 10.88 -14.13 -6.35
C ALA A 239 10.83 -15.64 -6.10
N ALA A 240 11.35 -16.10 -4.97
CA ALA A 240 11.28 -17.50 -4.58
C ALA A 240 9.83 -17.99 -4.40
N GLU A 241 8.97 -17.16 -3.79
CA GLU A 241 7.53 -17.50 -3.66
C GLU A 241 6.85 -17.61 -5.03
N VAL A 242 7.13 -16.68 -5.95
CA VAL A 242 6.56 -16.72 -7.30
C VAL A 242 7.04 -17.98 -8.04
N LEU A 243 8.35 -18.30 -7.97
CA LEU A 243 8.91 -19.50 -8.59
C LEU A 243 8.27 -20.78 -8.02
N LEU A 244 8.16 -20.89 -6.70
CA LEU A 244 7.54 -22.05 -6.05
C LEU A 244 6.13 -22.28 -6.59
N ARG A 245 5.30 -21.21 -6.66
CA ARG A 245 3.95 -21.32 -7.20
C ARG A 245 3.90 -21.70 -8.69
N LEU A 246 4.85 -21.19 -9.48
CA LEU A 246 4.96 -21.55 -10.89
C LEU A 246 5.36 -23.01 -11.06
N PHE A 247 6.24 -23.54 -10.21
CA PHE A 247 6.71 -24.91 -10.26
C PHE A 247 5.66 -25.91 -9.82
N ASP A 248 4.87 -25.58 -8.78
CA ASP A 248 3.74 -26.39 -8.32
C ASP A 248 2.71 -26.67 -9.45
N GLU A 249 2.56 -25.72 -10.39
CA GLU A 249 1.52 -25.77 -11.42
C GLU A 249 2.05 -26.04 -12.84
N SER A 250 3.37 -26.04 -13.05
CA SER A 250 3.94 -26.12 -14.39
C SER A 250 5.29 -26.81 -14.46
N GLU A 251 5.32 -28.04 -14.93
CA GLU A 251 6.57 -28.75 -15.24
C GLU A 251 7.42 -28.00 -16.28
N GLY A 252 6.81 -27.20 -17.18
CA GLY A 252 7.50 -26.36 -18.12
C GLY A 252 8.38 -25.33 -17.42
N CYS A 253 7.83 -24.63 -16.43
CA CYS A 253 8.59 -23.65 -15.62
C CYS A 253 9.75 -24.33 -14.86
N VAL A 254 9.57 -25.55 -14.37
CA VAL A 254 10.64 -26.32 -13.73
C VAL A 254 11.75 -26.62 -14.73
N ARG A 255 11.41 -27.09 -15.93
CA ARG A 255 12.40 -27.36 -16.99
C ARG A 255 13.14 -26.10 -17.39
N ASP A 256 12.45 -24.96 -17.56
CA ASP A 256 13.07 -23.68 -17.89
C ASP A 256 14.08 -23.26 -16.81
N ALA A 257 13.75 -23.42 -15.53
CA ALA A 257 14.67 -23.13 -14.43
C ALA A 257 15.90 -24.04 -14.43
N LEU A 258 15.72 -25.35 -14.65
CA LEU A 258 16.81 -26.33 -14.69
C LEU A 258 17.77 -26.13 -15.87
N MET A 259 17.32 -25.46 -16.93
CA MET A 259 18.18 -25.09 -18.05
C MET A 259 19.11 -23.90 -17.74
N LEU A 260 18.88 -23.19 -16.63
CA LEU A 260 19.72 -22.08 -16.20
C LEU A 260 20.89 -22.61 -15.37
N PRO A 261 22.16 -22.48 -15.83
CA PRO A 261 23.31 -23.10 -15.18
C PRO A 261 23.51 -22.67 -13.72
N GLU A 262 23.15 -21.44 -13.39
CA GLU A 262 23.30 -20.86 -12.06
C GLU A 262 22.18 -21.22 -11.08
N PHE A 263 21.05 -21.75 -11.54
CA PHE A 263 19.84 -21.91 -10.71
C PHE A 263 20.09 -22.78 -9.47
N SER A 264 20.74 -23.94 -9.64
CA SER A 264 21.06 -24.85 -8.52
C SER A 264 21.95 -24.19 -7.47
N ASN A 265 22.94 -23.39 -7.91
CA ASN A 265 23.81 -22.66 -6.99
C ASN A 265 23.07 -21.56 -6.23
N LEU A 266 22.16 -20.85 -6.90
CA LEU A 266 21.33 -19.81 -6.27
C LEU A 266 20.38 -20.41 -5.22
N LEU A 267 19.77 -21.58 -5.50
CA LEU A 267 18.96 -22.30 -4.52
C LEU A 267 19.80 -22.76 -3.32
N ALA A 268 20.98 -23.32 -3.55
CA ALA A 268 21.88 -23.73 -2.48
C ALA A 268 22.31 -22.54 -1.61
N ASP A 269 22.65 -21.39 -2.23
CA ASP A 269 22.96 -20.17 -1.47
C ASP A 269 21.74 -19.65 -0.67
N LEU A 270 20.55 -19.65 -1.28
CA LEU A 270 19.32 -19.22 -0.63
C LEU A 270 18.94 -20.13 0.55
N SER A 271 19.15 -21.45 0.42
CA SER A 271 18.87 -22.43 1.48
C SER A 271 19.79 -22.27 2.70
N VAL A 272 20.99 -21.75 2.52
CA VAL A 272 21.99 -21.56 3.59
C VAL A 272 21.96 -20.14 4.15
N ARG A 273 21.97 -19.14 3.26
CA ARG A 273 22.14 -17.71 3.61
C ARG A 273 20.86 -16.90 3.56
N GLY A 274 19.76 -17.49 3.08
CA GLY A 274 18.46 -16.84 3.03
C GLY A 274 17.90 -16.54 4.41
N SER A 275 16.90 -15.67 4.46
CA SER A 275 16.02 -15.53 5.63
C SER A 275 15.29 -16.85 5.92
N GLY A 276 14.70 -17.00 7.11
CA GLY A 276 13.90 -18.20 7.42
C GLY A 276 12.90 -18.53 6.31
N LYS A 277 12.15 -17.52 5.87
CA LYS A 277 11.15 -17.67 4.79
C LYS A 277 11.77 -18.04 3.44
N ALA A 278 12.91 -17.45 3.09
CA ALA A 278 13.59 -17.76 1.84
C ALA A 278 14.17 -19.18 1.85
N ARG A 279 14.72 -19.62 2.99
CA ARG A 279 15.24 -20.99 3.16
C ARG A 279 14.14 -22.04 3.00
N ASP A 280 13.00 -21.83 3.66
CA ASP A 280 11.86 -22.75 3.56
C ASP A 280 11.40 -22.93 2.10
N LYS A 281 11.42 -21.84 1.31
CA LYS A 281 11.04 -21.86 -0.11
C LYS A 281 12.09 -22.47 -1.03
N ALA A 282 13.35 -22.44 -0.65
CA ALA A 282 14.43 -23.02 -1.45
C ALA A 282 14.50 -24.55 -1.33
N VAL A 283 13.85 -25.11 -0.32
CA VAL A 283 13.83 -26.58 -0.02
C VAL A 283 12.53 -27.22 -0.51
N GLY A 284 11.42 -26.47 -0.59
CA GLY A 284 10.13 -26.95 -1.11
C GLY A 284 10.11 -26.95 -2.62
#